data_e8fe1fa07443e7faedfe5bac3b8d7e05
#
_entry.id   e8fe1fa07443e7faedfe5bac3b8d7e05
#
_cell.length_a   1.000
_cell.length_b   1.000
_cell.length_c   1.000
_cell.angle_alpha   90.00
_cell.angle_beta   90.00
_cell.angle_gamma   90.00
#
_symmetry.space_group_name_H-M   'P 1'
#
loop_
_entity.id
_entity.type
_entity.pdbx_description
1 polymer ?
#
loop_
_entity_poly.entity_id
_entity_poly.type
_entity_poly.pdbx_seq_one_letter_code
_entity_poly.pdbx_strand_id
1 'polypeptide(L)'
;MNTNQYYQHGREEMLRFVPSGATTILDIGCGAGEFGRILKTRRGSEVWGVELVPEVASVAAGKLDRVFAGNIETGEITLPDGYFDCVICNDVLEHMVDPWRVLSMLRSKLRANGVVVSSIPNIRYFQILKDLVVRKKWEYKDNGVLDRTHLRFFTVNGVRDLFETSGYQVVTLEGIDKCDFSWKFKLLNGMLLNRLDDTRYSKFVCVARANV
;
A
#
# COMPACT_ATOMS: atom_id res chain seq x y z
N MET A 1 -0.43 -18.51 -10.31
CA MET A 1 -1.46 -17.54 -10.73
C MET A 1 -1.05 -16.96 -12.07
N ASN A 2 -1.98 -16.81 -13.00
CA ASN A 2 -1.67 -16.20 -14.29
C ASN A 2 -1.29 -14.73 -14.03
N THR A 3 -0.19 -14.23 -14.55
CA THR A 3 0.32 -12.86 -14.38
C THR A 3 -0.78 -11.80 -14.59
N ASN A 4 -1.74 -12.10 -15.48
CA ASN A 4 -2.91 -11.26 -15.73
C ASN A 4 -3.88 -11.09 -14.54
N GLN A 5 -4.00 -12.06 -13.64
CA GLN A 5 -4.92 -11.95 -12.49
C GLN A 5 -4.36 -11.06 -11.37
N TYR A 6 -3.04 -11.01 -11.22
CA TYR A 6 -2.38 -10.19 -10.20
C TYR A 6 -2.68 -8.69 -10.40
N TYR A 7 -2.63 -8.21 -11.65
CA TYR A 7 -2.83 -6.79 -12.00
C TYR A 7 -4.31 -6.37 -12.11
N GLN A 8 -5.27 -7.30 -11.99
CA GLN A 8 -6.71 -7.03 -12.17
C GLN A 8 -7.50 -6.90 -10.86
N HIS A 9 -6.85 -6.91 -9.70
CA HIS A 9 -7.55 -6.77 -8.42
C HIS A 9 -8.07 -5.34 -8.22
N GLY A 10 -9.39 -5.21 -8.09
CA GLY A 10 -10.07 -3.93 -7.91
C GLY A 10 -9.88 -3.28 -6.54
N ARG A 11 -9.29 -3.97 -5.55
CA ARG A 11 -8.97 -3.46 -4.20
C ARG A 11 -10.10 -2.64 -3.57
N GLU A 12 -11.34 -3.10 -3.75
CA GLU A 12 -12.53 -2.35 -3.29
C GLU A 12 -12.53 -2.06 -1.78
N GLU A 13 -11.88 -2.91 -0.98
CA GLU A 13 -11.69 -2.72 0.45
C GLU A 13 -10.92 -1.44 0.78
N MET A 14 -10.08 -0.95 -0.16
CA MET A 14 -9.30 0.27 0.00
C MET A 14 -10.11 1.56 -0.25
N LEU A 15 -11.28 1.46 -0.91
CA LEU A 15 -12.11 2.63 -1.23
C LEU A 15 -12.52 3.43 0.01
N ARG A 16 -12.76 2.76 1.14
CA ARG A 16 -13.18 3.43 2.39
C ARG A 16 -12.12 4.33 2.99
N PHE A 17 -10.85 4.12 2.63
CA PHE A 17 -9.72 4.90 3.13
C PHE A 17 -9.38 6.11 2.25
N VAL A 18 -9.81 6.10 0.99
CA VAL A 18 -9.65 7.25 0.10
C VAL A 18 -10.65 8.34 0.50
N PRO A 19 -10.23 9.58 0.75
CA PRO A 19 -11.15 10.66 1.14
C PRO A 19 -12.28 10.82 0.11
N SER A 20 -13.51 10.96 0.60
CA SER A 20 -14.70 11.06 -0.27
C SER A 20 -14.70 12.30 -1.17
N GLY A 21 -14.00 13.36 -0.74
CA GLY A 21 -13.84 14.61 -1.50
C GLY A 21 -12.60 14.67 -2.38
N ALA A 22 -11.82 13.57 -2.50
CA ALA A 22 -10.64 13.56 -3.38
C ALA A 22 -11.06 13.58 -4.84
N THR A 23 -10.72 14.64 -5.55
CA THR A 23 -11.05 14.88 -6.96
C THR A 23 -9.90 14.55 -7.90
N THR A 24 -8.66 14.69 -7.44
CA THR A 24 -7.43 14.39 -8.19
C THR A 24 -6.60 13.37 -7.44
N ILE A 25 -6.38 12.22 -8.05
CA ILE A 25 -5.76 11.05 -7.41
C ILE A 25 -4.58 10.56 -8.24
N LEU A 26 -3.48 10.22 -7.56
CA LEU A 26 -2.33 9.55 -8.16
C LEU A 26 -2.25 8.12 -7.60
N ASP A 27 -2.25 7.12 -8.46
CA ASP A 27 -2.12 5.70 -8.11
C ASP A 27 -0.74 5.19 -8.53
N ILE A 28 0.15 5.02 -7.54
CA ILE A 28 1.50 4.48 -7.75
C ILE A 28 1.43 2.95 -7.72
N GLY A 29 1.98 2.31 -8.76
CA GLY A 29 1.81 0.87 -8.99
C GLY A 29 0.36 0.55 -9.36
N CYS A 30 -0.22 1.34 -10.27
CA CYS A 30 -1.63 1.25 -10.62
C CYS A 30 -2.03 -0.08 -11.31
N GLY A 31 -1.06 -0.94 -11.64
CA GLY A 31 -1.30 -2.18 -12.36
C GLY A 31 -2.06 -1.91 -13.67
N ALA A 32 -3.05 -2.74 -13.97
CA ALA A 32 -3.92 -2.57 -15.13
C ALA A 32 -4.99 -1.46 -14.96
N GLY A 33 -4.88 -0.59 -13.95
CA GLY A 33 -5.73 0.57 -13.73
C GLY A 33 -7.12 0.26 -13.16
N GLU A 34 -7.34 -0.92 -12.57
CA GLU A 34 -8.70 -1.32 -12.17
C GLU A 34 -9.20 -0.54 -10.95
N PHE A 35 -8.35 -0.32 -9.93
CA PHE A 35 -8.71 0.48 -8.77
C PHE A 35 -9.02 1.93 -9.15
N GLY A 36 -8.16 2.54 -9.97
CA GLY A 36 -8.38 3.89 -10.47
C GLY A 36 -9.66 4.01 -11.31
N ARG A 37 -9.98 3.01 -12.16
CA ARG A 37 -11.25 2.95 -12.90
C ARG A 37 -12.47 2.96 -11.96
N ILE A 38 -12.41 2.21 -10.86
CA ILE A 38 -13.48 2.20 -9.85
C ILE A 38 -13.65 3.60 -9.24
N LEU A 39 -12.56 4.27 -8.87
CA LEU A 39 -12.58 5.64 -8.34
C LEU A 39 -13.21 6.62 -9.34
N LYS A 40 -12.81 6.56 -10.61
CA LYS A 40 -13.42 7.38 -11.68
C LYS A 40 -14.92 7.13 -11.80
N THR A 41 -15.32 5.86 -11.88
CA THR A 41 -16.73 5.49 -12.13
C THR A 41 -17.63 5.83 -10.94
N ARG A 42 -17.16 5.59 -9.70
CA ARG A 42 -17.99 5.76 -8.50
C ARG A 42 -17.93 7.17 -7.91
N ARG A 43 -16.86 7.93 -8.17
CA ARG A 43 -16.63 9.22 -7.52
C ARG A 43 -16.42 10.39 -8.48
N GLY A 44 -16.23 10.11 -9.78
CA GLY A 44 -15.92 11.15 -10.76
C GLY A 44 -14.51 11.75 -10.59
N SER A 45 -13.60 11.07 -9.89
CA SER A 45 -12.25 11.56 -9.68
C SER A 45 -11.43 11.50 -10.97
N GLU A 46 -10.57 12.49 -11.18
CA GLU A 46 -9.46 12.41 -12.13
C GLU A 46 -8.38 11.51 -11.53
N VAL A 47 -7.98 10.45 -12.25
CA VAL A 47 -7.00 9.48 -11.74
C VAL A 47 -5.83 9.35 -12.70
N TRP A 48 -4.63 9.63 -12.18
CA TRP A 48 -3.37 9.38 -12.85
C TRP A 48 -2.73 8.12 -12.30
N GLY A 49 -2.02 7.36 -13.15
CA GLY A 49 -1.32 6.13 -12.77
C GLY A 49 0.17 6.20 -13.05
N VAL A 50 0.95 5.53 -12.22
CA VAL A 50 2.35 5.19 -12.48
C VAL A 50 2.47 3.68 -12.41
N GLU A 51 3.03 3.04 -13.45
CA GLU A 51 3.21 1.60 -13.50
C GLU A 51 4.60 1.26 -14.07
N LEU A 52 5.29 0.34 -13.40
CA LEU A 52 6.66 -0.05 -13.77
C LEU A 52 6.70 -0.83 -15.08
N VAL A 53 5.71 -1.69 -15.32
CA VAL A 53 5.67 -2.61 -16.47
C VAL A 53 4.96 -1.93 -17.65
N PRO A 54 5.66 -1.60 -18.77
CA PRO A 54 5.08 -0.82 -19.86
C PRO A 54 3.83 -1.44 -20.49
N GLU A 55 3.79 -2.77 -20.63
CA GLU A 55 2.66 -3.49 -21.19
C GLU A 55 1.41 -3.37 -20.31
N VAL A 56 1.60 -3.39 -18.97
CA VAL A 56 0.53 -3.22 -17.99
C VAL A 56 0.08 -1.76 -17.95
N ALA A 57 1.01 -0.81 -18.00
CA ALA A 57 0.72 0.62 -18.10
C ALA A 57 -0.12 0.96 -19.34
N SER A 58 0.15 0.31 -20.48
CA SER A 58 -0.64 0.47 -21.70
C SER A 58 -2.11 0.06 -21.51
N VAL A 59 -2.37 -1.00 -20.74
CA VAL A 59 -3.75 -1.42 -20.38
C VAL A 59 -4.40 -0.39 -19.46
N ALA A 60 -3.66 0.13 -18.48
CA ALA A 60 -4.15 1.16 -17.56
C ALA A 60 -4.51 2.47 -18.29
N ALA A 61 -3.76 2.84 -19.35
CA ALA A 61 -3.99 4.05 -20.13
C ALA A 61 -5.37 4.07 -20.80
N GLY A 62 -5.98 2.91 -21.06
CA GLY A 62 -7.37 2.81 -21.55
C GLY A 62 -8.43 3.06 -20.48
N LYS A 63 -8.06 3.19 -19.20
CA LYS A 63 -8.98 3.31 -18.07
C LYS A 63 -8.79 4.59 -17.27
N LEU A 64 -7.55 5.06 -17.14
CA LEU A 64 -7.16 6.23 -16.34
C LEU A 64 -7.03 7.49 -17.21
N ASP A 65 -6.97 8.66 -16.59
CA ASP A 65 -6.87 9.94 -17.32
C ASP A 65 -5.45 10.17 -17.85
N ARG A 66 -4.44 9.74 -17.10
CA ARG A 66 -3.02 9.73 -17.50
C ARG A 66 -2.32 8.53 -16.91
N VAL A 67 -1.37 7.96 -17.64
CA VAL A 67 -0.52 6.87 -17.15
C VAL A 67 0.92 7.12 -17.58
N PHE A 68 1.83 6.97 -16.62
CA PHE A 68 3.27 7.03 -16.84
C PHE A 68 3.84 5.61 -16.67
N ALA A 69 4.46 5.10 -17.73
CA ALA A 69 5.20 3.85 -17.67
C ALA A 69 6.63 4.12 -17.21
N GLY A 70 7.05 3.50 -16.11
CA GLY A 70 8.42 3.65 -15.61
C GLY A 70 8.52 3.52 -14.09
N ASN A 71 9.77 3.60 -13.61
CA ASN A 71 10.07 3.50 -12.21
C ASN A 71 10.01 4.88 -11.53
N ILE A 72 9.10 5.05 -10.58
CA ILE A 72 8.96 6.29 -9.81
C ILE A 72 10.22 6.63 -9.00
N GLU A 73 11.05 5.65 -8.68
CA GLU A 73 12.28 5.85 -7.92
C GLU A 73 13.40 6.51 -8.74
N THR A 74 13.38 6.45 -10.07
CA THR A 74 14.45 7.04 -10.90
C THR A 74 14.40 8.57 -10.98
N GLY A 75 13.24 9.17 -10.70
CA GLY A 75 13.02 10.61 -10.84
C GLY A 75 12.77 11.07 -12.28
N GLU A 76 12.65 10.13 -13.23
CA GLU A 76 12.37 10.45 -14.65
C GLU A 76 10.90 10.85 -14.88
N ILE A 77 9.99 10.40 -13.99
CA ILE A 77 8.57 10.73 -14.07
C ILE A 77 8.34 12.11 -13.45
N THR A 78 7.96 13.07 -14.27
CA THR A 78 7.65 14.43 -13.82
C THR A 78 6.17 14.55 -13.47
N LEU A 79 5.89 14.81 -12.22
CA LEU A 79 4.55 15.04 -11.67
C LEU A 79 4.41 16.50 -11.21
N PRO A 80 3.24 17.13 -11.39
CA PRO A 80 3.02 18.50 -10.94
C PRO A 80 3.03 18.62 -9.40
N ASP A 81 3.56 19.72 -8.90
CA ASP A 81 3.53 20.03 -7.48
C ASP A 81 2.15 20.55 -7.04
N GLY A 82 1.74 20.22 -5.82
CA GLY A 82 0.49 20.70 -5.23
C GLY A 82 -0.78 20.32 -6.01
N TYR A 83 -0.79 19.18 -6.69
CA TYR A 83 -1.88 18.83 -7.62
C TYR A 83 -2.84 17.78 -7.06
N PHE A 84 -2.35 16.78 -6.34
CA PHE A 84 -3.15 15.63 -5.94
C PHE A 84 -3.78 15.80 -4.55
N ASP A 85 -5.06 15.49 -4.44
CA ASP A 85 -5.75 15.40 -3.15
C ASP A 85 -5.38 14.10 -2.42
N CYS A 86 -5.09 13.05 -3.18
CA CYS A 86 -4.74 11.73 -2.65
C CYS A 86 -3.68 11.05 -3.53
N VAL A 87 -2.67 10.49 -2.89
CA VAL A 87 -1.73 9.54 -3.50
C VAL A 87 -2.00 8.16 -2.94
N ILE A 88 -2.07 7.16 -3.79
CA ILE A 88 -2.33 5.76 -3.43
C ILE A 88 -1.08 4.94 -3.69
N CYS A 89 -0.73 4.08 -2.74
CA CYS A 89 0.38 3.13 -2.81
C CYS A 89 -0.09 1.76 -2.27
N ASN A 90 -0.90 1.05 -3.05
CA ASN A 90 -1.46 -0.24 -2.63
C ASN A 90 -0.51 -1.39 -2.92
N ASP A 91 0.12 -1.97 -1.88
CA ASP A 91 1.12 -3.05 -1.99
C ASP A 91 2.25 -2.69 -2.99
N VAL A 92 2.90 -1.57 -2.76
CA VAL A 92 3.94 -1.01 -3.64
C VAL A 92 5.20 -0.64 -2.87
N LEU A 93 5.06 -0.04 -1.67
CA LEU A 93 6.20 0.49 -0.90
C LEU A 93 7.18 -0.59 -0.47
N GLU A 94 6.71 -1.82 -0.26
CA GLU A 94 7.53 -2.99 0.07
C GLU A 94 8.42 -3.46 -1.08
N HIS A 95 8.08 -3.11 -2.32
CA HIS A 95 8.87 -3.44 -3.52
C HIS A 95 9.94 -2.40 -3.84
N MET A 96 9.93 -1.24 -3.18
CA MET A 96 10.86 -0.15 -3.45
C MET A 96 12.22 -0.36 -2.77
N VAL A 97 13.27 0.10 -3.43
CA VAL A 97 14.62 0.14 -2.85
C VAL A 97 14.67 1.19 -1.75
N ASP A 98 14.06 2.36 -1.96
CA ASP A 98 14.03 3.47 -1.00
C ASP A 98 12.63 4.11 -0.91
N PRO A 99 11.68 3.45 -0.20
CA PRO A 99 10.33 3.99 -0.04
C PRO A 99 10.29 5.32 0.74
N TRP A 100 11.25 5.59 1.63
CA TRP A 100 11.36 6.86 2.36
C TRP A 100 11.59 8.03 1.42
N ARG A 101 12.51 7.88 0.47
CA ARG A 101 12.80 8.89 -0.53
C ARG A 101 11.59 9.15 -1.43
N VAL A 102 10.91 8.09 -1.87
CA VAL A 102 9.69 8.24 -2.70
C VAL A 102 8.59 8.96 -1.92
N LEU A 103 8.30 8.57 -0.68
CA LEU A 103 7.32 9.25 0.15
C LEU A 103 7.69 10.74 0.37
N SER A 104 8.96 11.03 0.64
CA SER A 104 9.44 12.41 0.80
C SER A 104 9.24 13.25 -0.47
N MET A 105 9.48 12.68 -1.65
CA MET A 105 9.23 13.32 -2.94
C MET A 105 7.73 13.54 -3.20
N LEU A 106 6.88 12.57 -2.86
CA LEU A 106 5.43 12.65 -3.07
C LEU A 106 4.78 13.75 -2.22
N ARG A 107 5.41 14.22 -1.14
CA ARG A 107 4.89 15.34 -0.33
C ARG A 107 4.66 16.60 -1.17
N SER A 108 5.61 16.96 -2.03
CA SER A 108 5.47 18.15 -2.89
C SER A 108 4.37 18.00 -3.94
N LYS A 109 3.92 16.79 -4.24
CA LYS A 109 2.89 16.51 -5.25
C LYS A 109 1.47 16.65 -4.67
N LEU A 110 1.35 16.53 -3.35
CA LEU A 110 0.08 16.69 -2.64
C LEU A 110 -0.31 18.15 -2.51
N ARG A 111 -1.61 18.40 -2.62
CA ARG A 111 -2.23 19.68 -2.21
C ARG A 111 -2.12 19.87 -0.71
N ALA A 112 -2.34 21.10 -0.25
CA ALA A 112 -2.54 21.37 1.16
C ALA A 112 -3.65 20.45 1.71
N ASN A 113 -3.36 19.74 2.82
CA ASN A 113 -4.21 18.69 3.41
C ASN A 113 -4.39 17.41 2.57
N GLY A 114 -3.65 17.25 1.48
CA GLY A 114 -3.62 15.99 0.73
C GLY A 114 -3.07 14.84 1.57
N VAL A 115 -3.45 13.62 1.22
CA VAL A 115 -3.08 12.41 1.97
C VAL A 115 -2.44 11.36 1.08
N VAL A 116 -1.60 10.53 1.70
CA VAL A 116 -1.20 9.23 1.13
C VAL A 116 -2.04 8.14 1.77
N VAL A 117 -2.57 7.25 0.94
CA VAL A 117 -3.26 6.01 1.34
C VAL A 117 -2.43 4.84 0.87
N SER A 118 -2.03 3.96 1.76
CA SER A 118 -1.24 2.77 1.40
C SER A 118 -1.75 1.52 2.06
N SER A 119 -1.56 0.37 1.42
CA SER A 119 -1.59 -0.94 2.06
C SER A 119 -0.19 -1.54 2.02
N ILE A 120 0.24 -2.17 3.13
CA ILE A 120 1.59 -2.72 3.29
C ILE A 120 1.48 -4.08 4.01
N PRO A 121 2.13 -5.15 3.51
CA PRO A 121 2.14 -6.45 4.16
C PRO A 121 2.76 -6.44 5.56
N ASN A 122 2.17 -7.20 6.46
CA ASN A 122 2.62 -7.33 7.84
C ASN A 122 3.55 -8.55 8.01
N ILE A 123 4.83 -8.32 8.21
CA ILE A 123 5.79 -9.42 8.45
C ILE A 123 5.49 -10.17 9.77
N ARG A 124 4.80 -9.54 10.72
CA ARG A 124 4.37 -10.19 11.96
C ARG A 124 3.07 -11.00 11.81
N TYR A 125 2.54 -11.16 10.58
CA TYR A 125 1.35 -11.99 10.38
C TYR A 125 1.51 -13.36 11.01
N PHE A 126 0.50 -13.81 11.78
CA PHE A 126 0.57 -15.01 12.63
C PHE A 126 1.13 -16.23 11.91
N GLN A 127 0.75 -16.46 10.66
CA GLN A 127 1.22 -17.62 9.90
C GLN A 127 2.73 -17.54 9.65
N ILE A 128 3.26 -16.36 9.34
CA ILE A 128 4.69 -16.13 9.13
C ILE A 128 5.47 -16.36 10.44
N LEU A 129 5.00 -15.77 11.55
CA LEU A 129 5.63 -15.98 12.85
C LEU A 129 5.62 -17.44 13.27
N LYS A 130 4.51 -18.17 13.07
CA LYS A 130 4.41 -19.58 13.34
C LYS A 130 5.41 -20.39 12.52
N ASP A 131 5.51 -20.13 11.22
CA ASP A 131 6.43 -20.84 10.35
C ASP A 131 7.89 -20.55 10.72
N LEU A 132 8.22 -19.30 11.03
CA LEU A 132 9.56 -18.89 11.44
C LEU A 132 9.97 -19.48 12.79
N VAL A 133 9.14 -19.32 13.84
CA VAL A 133 9.49 -19.66 15.22
C VAL A 133 9.34 -21.17 15.48
N VAL A 134 8.24 -21.77 15.03
CA VAL A 134 7.92 -23.17 15.34
C VAL A 134 8.50 -24.14 14.31
N ARG A 135 8.37 -23.81 13.02
CA ARG A 135 8.80 -24.69 11.93
C ARG A 135 10.22 -24.38 11.44
N LYS A 136 10.83 -23.27 11.89
CA LYS A 136 12.15 -22.78 11.43
C LYS A 136 12.18 -22.59 9.91
N LYS A 137 11.05 -22.15 9.33
CA LYS A 137 10.87 -21.92 7.90
C LYS A 137 10.75 -20.43 7.58
N TRP A 138 11.55 -19.98 6.62
CA TRP A 138 11.41 -18.71 5.92
C TRP A 138 11.42 -19.05 4.43
N GLU A 139 10.27 -19.03 3.79
CA GLU A 139 10.10 -19.51 2.44
C GLU A 139 9.47 -18.42 1.57
N TYR A 140 10.24 -17.93 0.61
CA TYR A 140 9.73 -16.98 -0.37
C TYR A 140 8.72 -17.63 -1.31
N LYS A 141 7.67 -16.88 -1.65
CA LYS A 141 6.55 -17.31 -2.50
C LYS A 141 6.40 -16.37 -3.69
N ASP A 142 5.47 -16.70 -4.57
CA ASP A 142 5.14 -15.86 -5.72
C ASP A 142 4.06 -14.81 -5.39
N ASN A 143 3.58 -14.78 -4.13
CA ASN A 143 2.61 -13.80 -3.65
C ASN A 143 2.55 -13.78 -2.11
N GLY A 144 1.85 -12.78 -1.55
CA GLY A 144 1.60 -12.65 -0.11
C GLY A 144 2.74 -11.97 0.64
N VAL A 145 2.76 -12.11 1.98
CA VAL A 145 3.71 -11.37 2.85
C VAL A 145 5.17 -11.66 2.52
N LEU A 146 5.49 -12.90 2.15
CA LEU A 146 6.85 -13.32 1.75
C LEU A 146 6.97 -13.43 0.23
N ASP A 147 6.36 -12.51 -0.52
CA ASP A 147 6.59 -12.42 -1.96
C ASP A 147 8.09 -12.20 -2.22
N ARG A 148 8.63 -12.95 -3.20
CA ARG A 148 10.07 -12.90 -3.54
C ARG A 148 10.52 -11.55 -4.11
N THR A 149 9.58 -10.71 -4.53
CA THR A 149 9.84 -9.36 -5.04
C THR A 149 9.81 -8.30 -3.94
N HIS A 150 9.44 -8.65 -2.70
CA HIS A 150 9.50 -7.73 -1.57
C HIS A 150 10.94 -7.46 -1.15
N LEU A 151 11.35 -6.21 -1.20
CA LEU A 151 12.67 -5.75 -0.75
C LEU A 151 12.65 -5.26 0.69
N ARG A 152 11.48 -4.85 1.19
CA ARG A 152 11.26 -4.30 2.54
C ARG A 152 10.16 -5.06 3.26
N PHE A 153 10.35 -5.27 4.56
CA PHE A 153 9.37 -5.94 5.41
C PHE A 153 9.01 -5.03 6.58
N PHE A 154 7.71 -4.86 6.81
CA PHE A 154 7.22 -3.91 7.79
C PHE A 154 6.41 -4.59 8.88
N THR A 155 6.53 -4.07 10.11
CA THR A 155 5.60 -4.26 11.22
C THR A 155 4.66 -3.05 11.30
N VAL A 156 3.64 -3.09 12.15
CA VAL A 156 2.77 -1.93 12.37
C VAL A 156 3.55 -0.67 12.79
N ASN A 157 4.56 -0.83 13.68
CA ASN A 157 5.42 0.28 14.07
C ASN A 157 6.33 0.73 12.92
N GLY A 158 6.89 -0.22 12.16
CA GLY A 158 7.71 0.10 11.01
C GLY A 158 6.94 0.85 9.91
N VAL A 159 5.63 0.58 9.72
CA VAL A 159 4.78 1.39 8.84
C VAL A 159 4.63 2.81 9.38
N ARG A 160 4.37 2.98 10.69
CA ARG A 160 4.29 4.30 11.32
C ARG A 160 5.58 5.07 11.13
N ASP A 161 6.71 4.46 11.48
CA ASP A 161 8.04 5.07 11.38
C ASP A 161 8.38 5.48 9.94
N LEU A 162 8.02 4.63 8.95
CA LEU A 162 8.21 4.93 7.54
C LEU A 162 7.54 6.27 7.16
N PHE A 163 6.27 6.46 7.54
CA PHE A 163 5.54 7.67 7.20
C PHE A 163 6.01 8.88 8.01
N GLU A 164 6.18 8.75 9.32
CA GLU A 164 6.56 9.85 10.19
C GLU A 164 7.97 10.40 9.86
N THR A 165 8.93 9.51 9.61
CA THR A 165 10.29 9.92 9.19
C THR A 165 10.35 10.48 7.77
N SER A 166 9.37 10.16 6.92
CA SER A 166 9.21 10.74 5.59
C SER A 166 8.45 12.08 5.60
N GLY A 167 8.10 12.61 6.79
CA GLY A 167 7.48 13.93 6.96
C GLY A 167 5.97 13.91 6.84
N TYR A 168 5.32 12.84 7.25
CA TYR A 168 3.87 12.72 7.31
C TYR A 168 3.38 12.56 8.75
N GLN A 169 2.16 12.97 9.01
CA GLN A 169 1.40 12.62 10.21
C GLN A 169 0.48 11.44 9.89
N VAL A 170 0.64 10.34 10.60
CA VAL A 170 -0.26 9.18 10.48
C VAL A 170 -1.62 9.51 11.09
N VAL A 171 -2.67 9.51 10.26
CA VAL A 171 -4.06 9.77 10.64
C VAL A 171 -4.79 8.49 10.99
N THR A 172 -4.58 7.44 10.18
CA THR A 172 -5.18 6.11 10.38
C THR A 172 -4.12 5.05 10.15
N LEU A 173 -4.08 4.05 11.02
CA LEU A 173 -3.27 2.85 10.84
C LEU A 173 -4.11 1.66 11.28
N GLU A 174 -4.66 0.92 10.34
CA GLU A 174 -5.66 -0.13 10.56
C GLU A 174 -5.21 -1.44 9.91
N GLY A 175 -5.38 -2.55 10.63
CA GLY A 175 -5.14 -3.88 10.09
C GLY A 175 -6.31 -4.38 9.24
N ILE A 176 -6.01 -4.96 8.08
CA ILE A 176 -6.98 -5.60 7.18
C ILE A 176 -6.65 -7.07 6.95
N ASP A 177 -7.54 -7.80 6.28
CA ASP A 177 -7.40 -9.24 6.00
C ASP A 177 -7.13 -10.06 7.27
N LYS A 178 -8.07 -9.96 8.19
CA LYS A 178 -7.98 -10.52 9.53
C LYS A 178 -8.12 -12.04 9.53
N CYS A 179 -7.22 -12.75 10.21
CA CYS A 179 -7.42 -14.15 10.58
C CYS A 179 -8.01 -14.28 11.99
N ASP A 180 -8.76 -15.37 12.23
CA ASP A 180 -9.29 -15.68 13.55
C ASP A 180 -8.27 -16.48 14.37
N PHE A 181 -8.04 -16.01 15.59
CA PHE A 181 -7.23 -16.73 16.56
C PHE A 181 -8.00 -17.86 17.23
N SER A 182 -7.34 -19.00 17.42
CA SER A 182 -7.87 -20.06 18.28
C SER A 182 -8.03 -19.56 19.73
N TRP A 183 -8.92 -20.18 20.51
CA TRP A 183 -9.11 -19.81 21.91
C TRP A 183 -7.83 -19.93 22.74
N LYS A 184 -6.97 -20.91 22.46
CA LYS A 184 -5.66 -21.08 23.13
C LYS A 184 -4.74 -19.90 22.86
N PHE A 185 -4.71 -19.43 21.61
CA PHE A 185 -3.91 -18.25 21.25
C PHE A 185 -4.45 -16.96 21.86
N LYS A 186 -5.78 -16.83 21.95
CA LYS A 186 -6.43 -15.68 22.64
C LYS A 186 -6.02 -15.63 24.11
N LEU A 187 -5.99 -16.79 24.79
CA LEU A 187 -5.55 -16.87 26.19
C LEU A 187 -4.07 -16.47 26.34
N LEU A 188 -3.19 -17.02 25.47
CA LEU A 188 -1.78 -16.65 25.46
C LEU A 188 -1.59 -15.14 25.21
N ASN A 189 -2.30 -14.59 24.23
CA ASN A 189 -2.21 -13.18 23.92
C ASN A 189 -2.71 -12.29 25.09
N GLY A 190 -3.76 -12.70 25.78
CA GLY A 190 -4.22 -12.03 27.01
C GLY A 190 -3.13 -12.00 28.10
N MET A 191 -2.42 -13.12 28.32
CA MET A 191 -1.27 -13.16 29.23
C MET A 191 -0.11 -12.25 28.80
N LEU A 192 0.02 -11.99 27.50
CA LEU A 192 0.99 -11.07 26.92
C LEU A 192 0.45 -9.63 26.78
N LEU A 193 -0.59 -9.28 27.52
CA LEU A 193 -1.20 -7.95 27.49
C LEU A 193 -1.63 -7.51 26.07
N ASN A 194 -2.13 -8.45 25.26
CA ASN A 194 -2.58 -8.28 23.88
C ASN A 194 -1.50 -7.77 22.90
N ARG A 195 -0.21 -7.98 23.22
CA ARG A 195 0.92 -7.56 22.37
C ARG A 195 1.04 -8.31 21.04
N LEU A 196 0.20 -9.31 20.80
CA LEU A 196 0.15 -10.08 19.56
C LEU A 196 -1.11 -9.77 18.72
N ASP A 197 -1.91 -8.75 19.08
CA ASP A 197 -3.14 -8.42 18.34
C ASP A 197 -2.87 -8.03 16.89
N ASP A 198 -1.76 -7.34 16.63
CA ASP A 198 -1.31 -6.95 15.30
C ASP A 198 -1.03 -8.15 14.39
N THR A 199 -0.71 -9.31 14.97
CA THR A 199 -0.34 -10.52 14.20
C THR A 199 -1.52 -11.16 13.47
N ARG A 200 -2.75 -10.78 13.80
CA ARG A 200 -3.96 -11.29 13.14
C ARG A 200 -4.19 -10.74 11.75
N TYR A 201 -3.58 -9.60 11.42
CA TYR A 201 -3.77 -8.92 10.15
C TYR A 201 -2.63 -9.23 9.18
N SER A 202 -2.98 -9.59 7.94
CA SER A 202 -1.96 -9.86 6.91
C SER A 202 -1.36 -8.58 6.34
N LYS A 203 -2.09 -7.45 6.45
CA LYS A 203 -1.68 -6.14 5.96
C LYS A 203 -2.12 -5.04 6.90
N PHE A 204 -1.44 -3.88 6.80
CA PHE A 204 -1.86 -2.63 7.40
C PHE A 204 -2.19 -1.60 6.32
N VAL A 205 -3.28 -0.88 6.52
CA VAL A 205 -3.59 0.32 5.77
C VAL A 205 -3.14 1.52 6.57
N CYS A 206 -2.38 2.39 5.93
CA CYS A 206 -1.97 3.67 6.49
C CYS A 206 -2.58 4.81 5.68
N VAL A 207 -3.25 5.73 6.36
CA VAL A 207 -3.63 7.03 5.82
C VAL A 207 -2.80 8.08 6.52
N ALA A 208 -2.00 8.81 5.78
CA ALA A 208 -1.08 9.80 6.34
C ALA A 208 -1.18 11.13 5.60
N ARG A 209 -1.17 12.24 6.34
CA ARG A 209 -1.21 13.60 5.82
C ARG A 209 0.19 14.17 5.77
N ALA A 210 0.52 14.88 4.69
CA ALA A 210 1.79 15.61 4.61
C ALA A 210 1.84 16.71 5.70
N ASN A 211 2.95 16.75 6.45
CA ASN A 211 3.23 17.89 7.32
C ASN A 211 3.58 19.08 6.43
N VAL A 212 2.88 20.19 6.63
CA VAL A 212 3.13 21.45 5.92
C VAL A 212 4.38 22.11 6.46
#